data_8c63dec664f8d5e081d47f75b9b06621
#
_entry.id   8c63dec664f8d5e081d47f75b9b06621
#
_cell.length_a   1.000
_cell.length_b   1.000
_cell.length_c   1.000
_cell.angle_alpha   90.00
_cell.angle_beta   90.00
_cell.angle_gamma   90.00
#
_symmetry.space_group_name_H-M   'P 1'
#
loop_
_entity.id
_entity.type
_entity.pdbx_description
1 polymer ?
#
loop_
_entity_poly.entity_id
_entity_poly.type
_entity_poly.pdbx_seq_one_letter_code
_entity_poly.pdbx_strand_id
1 'polypeptide(L)'
;MACVFDISGRYAMFRKSYTTTSSISFPFPPPTAVAGIIGAILGIVHNAHRSAECADYWNEMGGTRVAIGINRPIKWYRTGINFTNTKSNKTSDHTQIKHQFIKEPSYRIYVDGPLEDRLCQCLKNQHCHFSPYLGVAYCEA
;
A
#
# COMPACT_ATOMS: atom_id res chain seq x y z
N MET A 1 2.94 -13.19 20.72
CA MET A 1 3.14 -14.10 19.55
C MET A 1 2.82 -13.26 18.32
N ALA A 2 3.63 -13.24 17.27
CA ALA A 2 3.40 -12.33 16.14
C ALA A 2 2.35 -12.88 15.16
N CYS A 3 1.44 -12.03 14.70
CA CYS A 3 0.56 -12.36 13.58
C CYS A 3 1.38 -12.35 12.27
N VAL A 4 1.32 -13.45 11.52
CA VAL A 4 2.09 -13.61 10.28
C VAL A 4 1.16 -13.93 9.13
N PHE A 5 1.28 -13.18 8.03
CA PHE A 5 0.51 -13.44 6.82
C PHE A 5 1.30 -13.08 5.56
N ASP A 6 0.93 -13.70 4.47
CA ASP A 6 1.50 -13.39 3.16
C ASP A 6 0.54 -12.50 2.36
N ILE A 7 1.10 -11.51 1.66
CA ILE A 7 0.36 -10.66 0.74
C ILE A 7 1.04 -10.70 -0.62
N SER A 8 0.25 -10.83 -1.68
CA SER A 8 0.76 -10.89 -3.04
C SER A 8 -0.23 -10.24 -4.01
N GLY A 9 0.22 -9.93 -5.21
CA GLY A 9 -0.62 -9.35 -6.25
C GLY A 9 0.04 -9.47 -7.62
N ARG A 10 -0.62 -8.99 -8.67
CA ARG A 10 -0.05 -8.96 -10.02
C ARG A 10 1.03 -7.88 -10.15
N TYR A 11 0.79 -6.72 -9.54
CA TYR A 11 1.69 -5.59 -9.52
C TYR A 11 1.67 -4.91 -8.17
N ALA A 12 2.78 -4.24 -7.83
CA ALA A 12 2.85 -3.31 -6.71
C ALA A 12 3.58 -2.04 -7.13
N MET A 13 3.23 -0.92 -6.49
CA MET A 13 3.91 0.33 -6.68
C MET A 13 3.89 1.15 -5.38
N PHE A 14 4.98 1.11 -4.66
CA PHE A 14 5.20 1.90 -3.44
C PHE A 14 5.98 3.16 -3.79
N ARG A 15 5.28 4.17 -4.28
CA ARG A 15 5.89 5.38 -4.84
C ARG A 15 6.81 6.08 -3.85
N LYS A 16 8.01 6.41 -4.32
CA LYS A 16 8.94 7.28 -3.60
C LYS A 16 8.47 8.73 -3.68
N SER A 17 8.34 9.41 -2.55
CA SER A 17 7.75 10.75 -2.44
C SER A 17 8.52 11.84 -3.19
N TYR A 18 9.83 11.66 -3.36
CA TYR A 18 10.70 12.63 -4.02
C TYR A 18 10.74 12.50 -5.57
N THR A 19 9.94 11.60 -6.14
CA THR A 19 9.88 11.42 -7.60
C THR A 19 8.73 12.23 -8.18
N THR A 20 9.03 13.23 -9.05
CA THR A 20 8.03 14.14 -9.63
C THR A 20 7.59 13.75 -11.03
N THR A 21 8.54 13.52 -11.94
CA THR A 21 8.28 13.25 -13.36
C THR A 21 8.22 11.77 -13.74
N SER A 22 8.73 10.89 -12.89
CA SER A 22 8.72 9.45 -13.08
C SER A 22 8.39 8.80 -11.75
N SER A 23 7.37 7.96 -11.72
CA SER A 23 7.00 7.27 -10.49
C SER A 23 7.90 6.06 -10.27
N ILE A 24 8.84 6.17 -9.33
CA ILE A 24 9.75 5.10 -8.92
C ILE A 24 9.23 4.45 -7.65
N SER A 25 9.26 3.12 -7.61
CA SER A 25 8.79 2.33 -6.48
C SER A 25 9.91 1.95 -5.51
N PHE A 26 9.58 1.85 -4.21
CA PHE A 26 10.36 1.05 -3.28
C PHE A 26 10.23 -0.44 -3.63
N PRO A 27 11.23 -1.28 -3.32
CA PRO A 27 11.17 -2.73 -3.59
C PRO A 27 10.24 -3.50 -2.64
N PHE A 28 9.84 -2.89 -1.54
CA PHE A 28 8.95 -3.48 -0.53
C PHE A 28 8.04 -2.39 0.05
N PRO A 29 6.92 -2.76 0.68
CA PRO A 29 6.01 -1.79 1.26
C PRO A 29 6.69 -1.00 2.40
N PRO A 30 6.74 0.33 2.33
CA PRO A 30 7.21 1.14 3.45
C PRO A 30 6.23 1.05 4.64
N PRO A 31 6.63 1.45 5.86
CA PRO A 31 5.78 1.37 7.05
C PRO A 31 4.39 1.98 6.88
N THR A 32 4.29 3.09 6.15
CA THR A 32 3.02 3.73 5.83
C THR A 32 2.09 2.86 4.97
N ALA A 33 2.65 2.13 4.01
CA ALA A 33 1.88 1.22 3.17
C ALA A 33 1.43 -0.02 3.96
N VAL A 34 2.28 -0.55 4.85
CA VAL A 34 1.90 -1.66 5.74
C VAL A 34 0.79 -1.24 6.69
N ALA A 35 0.89 -0.04 7.28
CA ALA A 35 -0.18 0.51 8.12
C ALA A 35 -1.50 0.64 7.35
N GLY A 36 -1.46 1.09 6.09
CA GLY A 36 -2.63 1.14 5.21
C GLY A 36 -3.23 -0.24 4.92
N ILE A 37 -2.40 -1.26 4.69
CA ILE A 37 -2.85 -2.65 4.48
C ILE A 37 -3.54 -3.19 5.75
N ILE A 38 -2.91 -3.03 6.92
CA ILE A 38 -3.49 -3.43 8.20
C ILE A 38 -4.80 -2.69 8.45
N GLY A 39 -4.82 -1.38 8.21
CA GLY A 39 -6.01 -0.54 8.34
C GLY A 39 -7.16 -0.99 7.43
N ALA A 40 -6.85 -1.40 6.19
CA ALA A 40 -7.85 -1.93 5.26
C ALA A 40 -8.45 -3.26 5.75
N ILE A 41 -7.64 -4.17 6.27
CA ILE A 41 -8.09 -5.44 6.82
C ILE A 41 -8.98 -5.21 8.05
N LEU A 42 -8.57 -4.34 8.96
CA LEU A 42 -9.25 -4.07 10.22
C LEU A 42 -10.43 -3.09 10.12
N GLY A 43 -10.58 -2.38 8.99
CA GLY A 43 -11.60 -1.35 8.81
C GLY A 43 -11.32 -0.06 9.56
N ILE A 44 -10.05 0.29 9.77
CA ILE A 44 -9.67 1.55 10.42
C ILE A 44 -9.84 2.71 9.44
N VAL A 45 -10.68 3.67 9.81
CA VAL A 45 -10.97 4.83 8.95
C VAL A 45 -9.83 5.84 9.01
N HIS A 46 -9.46 6.38 7.86
CA HIS A 46 -8.33 7.29 7.75
C HIS A 46 -8.55 8.67 8.40
N ASN A 47 -9.74 9.24 8.27
CA ASN A 47 -10.18 10.54 8.84
C ASN A 47 -9.20 11.74 8.66
N ALA A 48 -8.30 11.70 7.68
CA ALA A 48 -7.28 12.73 7.47
C ALA A 48 -7.82 14.12 7.08
N HIS A 49 -9.10 14.22 6.74
CA HIS A 49 -9.76 15.47 6.35
C HIS A 49 -10.37 16.24 7.53
N ARG A 50 -10.40 15.66 8.71
CA ARG A 50 -10.79 16.35 9.94
C ARG A 50 -9.54 16.93 10.55
N SER A 51 -9.41 18.25 10.59
CA SER A 51 -8.37 19.13 11.18
C SER A 51 -7.42 18.56 12.27
N ALA A 52 -7.18 17.26 12.27
CA ALA A 52 -6.27 16.57 13.14
C ALA A 52 -4.84 16.70 12.63
N GLU A 53 -3.88 16.86 13.51
CA GLU A 53 -2.45 16.94 13.19
C GLU A 53 -1.92 15.66 12.51
N CYS A 54 -2.59 14.51 12.73
CA CYS A 54 -2.30 13.25 12.05
C CYS A 54 -3.59 12.46 11.76
N ALA A 55 -3.52 11.51 10.84
CA ALA A 55 -4.64 10.62 10.53
C ALA A 55 -4.90 9.65 11.69
N ASP A 56 -6.19 9.40 12.00
CA ASP A 56 -6.61 8.59 13.15
C ASP A 56 -5.99 7.19 13.17
N TYR A 57 -5.78 6.59 12.00
CA TYR A 57 -5.19 5.25 11.93
C TYR A 57 -3.75 5.17 12.51
N TRP A 58 -2.99 6.28 12.53
CA TRP A 58 -1.68 6.32 13.18
C TRP A 58 -1.78 6.17 14.69
N ASN A 59 -2.81 6.75 15.31
CA ASN A 59 -3.04 6.62 16.74
C ASN A 59 -3.38 5.17 17.10
N GLU A 60 -4.19 4.50 16.28
CA GLU A 60 -4.52 3.09 16.48
C GLU A 60 -3.34 2.15 16.20
N MET A 61 -2.42 2.53 15.31
CA MET A 61 -1.18 1.77 15.04
C MET A 61 -0.11 1.93 16.14
N GLY A 62 -0.34 2.81 17.12
CA GLY A 62 0.60 3.07 18.20
C GLY A 62 1.04 1.79 18.92
N GLY A 63 2.35 1.59 19.07
CA GLY A 63 2.93 0.39 19.69
C GLY A 63 2.95 -0.87 18.80
N THR A 64 2.42 -0.82 17.59
CA THR A 64 2.48 -1.93 16.63
C THR A 64 3.85 -1.98 15.96
N ARG A 65 4.48 -3.14 15.99
CA ARG A 65 5.76 -3.42 15.34
C ARG A 65 5.53 -4.28 14.11
N VAL A 66 6.20 -3.97 13.01
CA VAL A 66 6.09 -4.72 11.76
C VAL A 66 7.46 -5.11 11.23
N ALA A 67 7.56 -6.31 10.66
CA ALA A 67 8.70 -6.74 9.88
C ALA A 67 8.22 -7.33 8.56
N ILE A 68 9.07 -7.23 7.53
CA ILE A 68 8.72 -7.62 6.17
C ILE A 68 9.77 -8.59 5.65
N GLY A 69 9.32 -9.74 5.19
CA GLY A 69 10.10 -10.70 4.41
C GLY A 69 9.73 -10.60 2.92
N ILE A 70 10.70 -10.75 2.05
CA ILE A 70 10.50 -10.81 0.60
C ILE A 70 10.47 -12.28 0.20
N ASN A 71 9.30 -12.79 -0.21
CA ASN A 71 9.13 -14.21 -0.55
C ASN A 71 9.61 -14.54 -1.98
N ARG A 72 9.65 -13.54 -2.87
CA ARG A 72 10.06 -13.72 -4.27
C ARG A 72 11.06 -12.64 -4.67
N PRO A 73 12.02 -12.93 -5.58
CA PRO A 73 12.92 -11.93 -6.12
C PRO A 73 12.15 -10.77 -6.74
N ILE A 74 12.65 -9.55 -6.52
CA ILE A 74 12.02 -8.33 -7.07
C ILE A 74 12.21 -8.28 -8.57
N LYS A 75 11.10 -8.27 -9.30
CA LYS A 75 11.06 -8.12 -10.76
C LYS A 75 10.51 -6.75 -11.11
N TRP A 76 11.34 -5.89 -11.67
CA TRP A 76 10.93 -4.56 -12.10
C TRP A 76 10.21 -4.59 -13.44
N TYR A 77 9.10 -3.87 -13.51
CA TYR A 77 8.36 -3.62 -14.76
C TYR A 77 8.20 -2.12 -14.95
N ARG A 78 8.70 -1.60 -16.07
CA ARG A 78 8.61 -0.18 -16.41
C ARG A 78 7.67 0.01 -17.59
N THR A 79 6.73 0.94 -17.46
CA THR A 79 5.79 1.29 -18.51
C THR A 79 5.42 2.76 -18.47
N GLY A 80 4.91 3.29 -19.58
CA GLY A 80 4.29 4.62 -19.63
C GLY A 80 2.80 4.49 -19.39
N ILE A 81 2.25 5.33 -18.52
CA ILE A 81 0.81 5.46 -18.35
C ILE A 81 0.39 6.81 -18.89
N ASN A 82 -0.65 6.83 -19.73
CA ASN A 82 -1.22 8.03 -20.28
C ASN A 82 -2.23 8.63 -19.31
N PHE A 83 -2.03 9.88 -18.97
CA PHE A 83 -2.96 10.67 -18.17
C PHE A 83 -3.56 11.79 -19.01
N THR A 84 -4.81 12.11 -18.78
CA THR A 84 -5.43 13.30 -19.35
C THR A 84 -5.02 14.52 -18.51
N ASN A 85 -4.50 15.55 -19.18
CA ASN A 85 -4.14 16.79 -18.50
C ASN A 85 -5.41 17.61 -18.18
N THR A 86 -5.81 17.61 -16.91
CA THR A 86 -7.00 18.33 -16.45
C THR A 86 -6.82 19.84 -16.35
N LYS A 87 -5.59 20.35 -16.48
CA LYS A 87 -5.27 21.79 -16.45
C LYS A 87 -5.30 22.44 -17.83
N SER A 88 -5.37 21.66 -18.88
CA SER A 88 -5.44 22.14 -20.26
C SER A 88 -6.90 22.24 -20.70
N ASN A 89 -7.28 23.39 -21.31
CA ASN A 89 -8.59 23.55 -21.93
C ASN A 89 -8.74 22.76 -23.25
N LYS A 90 -7.72 22.02 -23.65
CA LYS A 90 -7.74 21.14 -24.83
C LYS A 90 -8.07 19.72 -24.42
N THR A 91 -9.18 19.20 -24.89
CA THR A 91 -9.71 17.85 -24.62
C THR A 91 -8.80 16.70 -25.09
N SER A 92 -7.72 16.97 -25.82
CA SER A 92 -6.79 15.97 -26.38
C SER A 92 -5.38 16.00 -25.77
N ASP A 93 -5.19 16.72 -24.67
CA ASP A 93 -3.85 16.88 -24.09
C ASP A 93 -3.53 15.70 -23.16
N HIS A 94 -2.78 14.74 -23.68
CA HIS A 94 -2.32 13.56 -22.94
C HIS A 94 -0.89 13.76 -22.46
N THR A 95 -0.65 13.44 -21.19
CA THR A 95 0.68 13.39 -20.61
C THR A 95 1.05 11.95 -20.31
N GLN A 96 2.15 11.45 -20.86
CA GLN A 96 2.67 10.13 -20.56
C GLN A 96 3.66 10.22 -19.39
N ILE A 97 3.39 9.48 -18.33
CA ILE A 97 4.25 9.41 -17.14
C ILE A 97 4.83 8.01 -17.03
N LYS A 98 6.16 7.93 -16.96
CA LYS A 98 6.86 6.65 -16.75
C LYS A 98 6.63 6.14 -15.31
N HIS A 99 6.20 4.90 -15.20
CA HIS A 99 5.95 4.22 -13.93
C HIS A 99 6.84 2.99 -13.80
N GLN A 100 7.33 2.76 -12.59
CA GLN A 100 8.07 1.57 -12.23
C GLN A 100 7.23 0.74 -11.26
N PHE A 101 6.84 -0.44 -11.69
CA PHE A 101 6.10 -1.42 -10.90
C PHE A 101 6.99 -2.58 -10.48
N ILE A 102 6.56 -3.30 -9.45
CA ILE A 102 7.06 -4.63 -9.11
C ILE A 102 6.06 -5.63 -9.70
N LYS A 103 6.56 -6.57 -10.50
CA LYS A 103 5.75 -7.63 -11.10
C LYS A 103 5.71 -8.84 -10.18
N GLU A 104 4.51 -9.39 -9.96
CA GLU A 104 4.26 -10.56 -9.12
C GLU A 104 4.88 -10.46 -7.72
N PRO A 105 4.66 -9.32 -7.00
CA PRO A 105 5.19 -9.16 -5.66
C PRO A 105 4.62 -10.20 -4.71
N SER A 106 5.44 -10.63 -3.75
CA SER A 106 5.00 -11.50 -2.66
C SER A 106 5.83 -11.19 -1.42
N TYR A 107 5.15 -10.78 -0.37
CA TYR A 107 5.74 -10.37 0.90
C TYR A 107 5.13 -11.15 2.05
N ARG A 108 5.95 -11.46 3.04
CA ARG A 108 5.52 -11.96 4.34
C ARG A 108 5.56 -10.83 5.34
N ILE A 109 4.45 -10.55 5.98
CA ILE A 109 4.30 -9.47 6.95
C ILE A 109 4.16 -10.09 8.34
N TYR A 110 4.99 -9.63 9.26
CA TYR A 110 4.97 -9.99 10.67
C TYR A 110 4.47 -8.78 11.44
N VAL A 111 3.44 -8.96 12.24
CA VAL A 111 2.82 -7.90 13.05
C VAL A 111 2.81 -8.34 14.50
N ASP A 112 3.33 -7.49 15.38
CA ASP A 112 3.37 -7.69 16.82
C ASP A 112 2.91 -6.42 17.53
N GLY A 113 2.10 -6.54 18.55
CA GLY A 113 1.59 -5.43 19.34
C GLY A 113 0.07 -5.44 19.51
N PRO A 114 -0.54 -4.29 19.88
CA PRO A 114 -1.94 -4.22 20.30
C PRO A 114 -2.97 -4.71 19.27
N LEU A 115 -2.65 -4.61 18.00
CA LEU A 115 -3.56 -5.00 16.91
C LEU A 115 -3.42 -6.46 16.47
N GLU A 116 -2.46 -7.20 17.01
CA GLU A 116 -2.12 -8.56 16.60
C GLU A 116 -3.32 -9.52 16.62
N ASP A 117 -3.98 -9.63 17.76
CA ASP A 117 -5.08 -10.59 17.95
C ASP A 117 -6.25 -10.28 17.03
N ARG A 118 -6.62 -9.01 16.91
CA ARG A 118 -7.70 -8.54 16.05
C ARG A 118 -7.40 -8.81 14.58
N LEU A 119 -6.15 -8.56 14.16
CA LEU A 119 -5.68 -8.82 12.81
C LEU A 119 -5.69 -10.32 12.50
N CYS A 120 -5.14 -11.14 13.39
CA CYS A 120 -5.15 -12.60 13.24
C CYS A 120 -6.56 -13.17 13.12
N GLN A 121 -7.53 -12.64 13.88
CA GLN A 121 -8.91 -13.07 13.82
C GLN A 121 -9.54 -12.72 12.46
N CYS A 122 -9.34 -11.50 11.96
CA CYS A 122 -9.82 -11.10 10.62
C CYS A 122 -9.24 -12.01 9.53
N LEU A 123 -7.94 -12.27 9.56
CA LEU A 123 -7.27 -13.12 8.58
C LEU A 123 -7.74 -14.58 8.62
N LYS A 124 -7.91 -15.16 9.81
CA LYS A 124 -8.46 -16.53 9.98
C LYS A 124 -9.88 -16.65 9.43
N ASN A 125 -10.68 -15.61 9.57
CA ASN A 125 -12.04 -15.56 9.05
C ASN A 125 -12.10 -15.18 7.57
N GLN A 126 -10.96 -14.98 6.91
CA GLN A 126 -10.86 -14.53 5.52
C GLN A 126 -11.67 -13.25 5.27
N HIS A 127 -11.68 -12.35 6.24
CA HIS A 127 -12.45 -11.12 6.21
C HIS A 127 -11.52 -9.90 6.14
N CYS A 128 -11.71 -9.09 5.10
CA CYS A 128 -11.13 -7.75 4.99
C CYS A 128 -12.28 -6.74 4.91
N HIS A 129 -12.19 -5.69 5.70
CA HIS A 129 -13.22 -4.65 5.70
C HIS A 129 -13.19 -3.80 4.42
N PHE A 130 -11.98 -3.45 3.96
CA PHE A 130 -11.74 -2.83 2.67
C PHE A 130 -10.79 -3.69 1.86
N SER A 131 -10.87 -3.61 0.53
CA SER A 131 -9.91 -4.31 -0.35
C SER A 131 -8.50 -3.75 -0.14
N PRO A 132 -7.53 -4.57 0.29
CA PRO A 132 -6.15 -4.12 0.41
C PRO A 132 -5.52 -3.94 -0.98
N TYR A 133 -4.59 -2.99 -1.09
CA TYR A 133 -3.83 -2.77 -2.30
C TYR A 133 -2.34 -2.53 -2.01
N LEU A 134 -1.50 -2.80 -2.99
CA LEU A 134 -0.05 -2.76 -2.87
C LEU A 134 0.51 -1.40 -3.33
N GLY A 135 0.25 -0.37 -2.51
CA GLY A 135 0.77 1.00 -2.65
C GLY A 135 -0.15 1.92 -3.42
N VAL A 136 -0.65 1.57 -4.59
CA VAL A 136 -1.63 2.34 -5.36
C VAL A 136 -2.91 1.55 -5.56
N ALA A 137 -4.05 2.24 -5.59
CA ALA A 137 -5.37 1.62 -5.55
C ALA A 137 -5.67 0.61 -6.68
N TYR A 138 -5.03 0.75 -7.83
CA TYR A 138 -5.16 -0.18 -8.95
C TYR A 138 -4.19 -1.37 -8.91
N CYS A 139 -3.41 -1.52 -7.85
CA CYS A 139 -2.57 -2.68 -7.56
C CYS A 139 -3.22 -3.50 -6.43
N GLU A 140 -4.31 -4.16 -6.72
CA GLU A 140 -5.03 -5.00 -5.74
C GLU A 140 -4.16 -6.19 -5.27
N ALA A 141 -4.35 -6.57 -4.00
CA ALA A 141 -3.62 -7.64 -3.34
C ALA A 141 -4.47 -8.91 -3.22
#